data_bfa233d471176965ff433a5c6d8ca3e0
#
_entry.id   bfa233d471176965ff433a5c6d8ca3e0
#
_cell.length_a   1.000
_cell.length_b   1.000
_cell.length_c   1.000
_cell.angle_alpha   90.00
_cell.angle_beta   90.00
_cell.angle_gamma   90.00
#
_symmetry.space_group_name_H-M   'P 1'
#
loop_
_entity.id
_entity.type
_entity.pdbx_description
1 polymer ?
#
loop_
_entity_poly.entity_id
_entity_poly.type
_entity_poly.pdbx_seq_one_letter_code
_entity_poly.pdbx_strand_id
1 'polypeptide(L)'
;MANPASAFDPYTMLAALQARGVSFVVIGAFARVIHGTGEVTDGLDVTPSMREENLSRLANALDDLDPRRTDGKQLDRVDLRDPVVELDTRAGELKLVPEPAGSHGYDDLRRHASREPLGRGIRPQVASPGDLARMLGALEREQEIPTLLRLRRVIELDRGLSRELSRGRSIER
;
A
#
# COMPACT_ATOMS: atom_id res chain seq x y z
N MET A 1 -15.21 -16.64 -21.18
CA MET A 1 -15.13 -15.19 -21.42
C MET A 1 -14.34 -14.57 -20.30
N ALA A 2 -13.26 -13.92 -20.61
CA ALA A 2 -12.59 -13.09 -19.63
C ALA A 2 -13.57 -11.99 -19.19
N ASN A 3 -13.87 -11.91 -17.91
CA ASN A 3 -14.58 -10.78 -17.35
C ASN A 3 -13.76 -9.52 -17.69
N PRO A 4 -14.33 -8.45 -18.26
CA PRO A 4 -13.55 -7.23 -18.44
C PRO A 4 -12.97 -6.86 -17.08
N ALA A 5 -11.65 -6.63 -17.02
CA ALA A 5 -10.96 -6.26 -15.80
C ALA A 5 -11.79 -5.18 -15.10
N SER A 6 -12.22 -5.44 -13.89
CA SER A 6 -13.00 -4.48 -13.12
C SER A 6 -12.19 -3.20 -13.01
N ALA A 7 -12.81 -2.05 -13.27
CA ALA A 7 -12.13 -0.78 -13.14
C ALA A 7 -11.56 -0.64 -11.71
N PHE A 8 -10.33 -0.15 -11.60
CA PHE A 8 -9.66 0.00 -10.31
C PHE A 8 -10.43 0.98 -9.41
N ASP A 9 -10.95 0.48 -8.31
CA ASP A 9 -11.66 1.24 -7.28
C ASP A 9 -10.99 1.04 -5.91
N PRO A 10 -9.97 1.84 -5.59
CA PRO A 10 -9.26 1.72 -4.33
C PRO A 10 -10.13 1.99 -3.11
N TYR A 11 -11.17 2.81 -3.24
CA TYR A 11 -12.08 3.10 -2.13
C TYR A 11 -12.86 1.86 -1.70
N THR A 12 -13.39 1.11 -2.64
CA THR A 12 -14.10 -0.15 -2.35
C THR A 12 -13.15 -1.18 -1.70
N MET A 13 -11.93 -1.31 -2.19
CA MET A 13 -10.94 -2.22 -1.60
C MET A 13 -10.57 -1.82 -0.17
N LEU A 14 -10.20 -0.56 0.02
CA LEU A 14 -9.79 -0.05 1.33
C LEU A 14 -10.94 -0.05 2.34
N ALA A 15 -12.17 0.22 1.89
CA ALA A 15 -13.36 0.13 2.72
C ALA A 15 -13.62 -1.30 3.20
N ALA A 16 -13.45 -2.30 2.35
CA ALA A 16 -13.60 -3.72 2.74
C ALA A 16 -12.56 -4.13 3.80
N LEU A 17 -11.30 -3.76 3.59
CA LEU A 17 -10.23 -4.03 4.57
C LEU A 17 -10.48 -3.31 5.90
N GLN A 18 -10.85 -2.04 5.85
CA GLN A 18 -11.13 -1.22 7.04
C GLN A 18 -12.35 -1.72 7.82
N ALA A 19 -13.43 -2.09 7.13
CA ALA A 19 -14.67 -2.59 7.75
C ALA A 19 -14.46 -3.88 8.53
N ARG A 20 -13.53 -4.73 8.12
CA ARG A 20 -13.16 -5.97 8.81
C ARG A 20 -12.05 -5.79 9.84
N GLY A 21 -11.56 -4.57 10.05
CA GLY A 21 -10.50 -4.28 11.01
C GLY A 21 -9.14 -4.91 10.66
N VAL A 22 -8.86 -5.06 9.37
CA VAL A 22 -7.58 -5.59 8.89
C VAL A 22 -6.44 -4.63 9.20
N SER A 23 -5.37 -5.14 9.77
CA SER A 23 -4.11 -4.41 9.96
C SER A 23 -3.23 -4.59 8.75
N PHE A 24 -2.95 -3.51 8.05
CA PHE A 24 -2.12 -3.49 6.83
C PHE A 24 -1.48 -2.13 6.60
N VAL A 25 -0.46 -2.09 5.77
CA VAL A 25 0.17 -0.87 5.27
C VAL A 25 0.08 -0.86 3.74
N VAL A 26 -0.40 0.23 3.16
CA VAL A 26 -0.42 0.44 1.72
C VAL A 26 1.00 0.69 1.23
N ILE A 27 1.42 -0.03 0.21
CA ILE A 27 2.74 0.06 -0.41
C ILE A 27 2.61 0.27 -1.93
N GLY A 28 3.71 0.21 -2.65
CA GLY A 28 3.73 0.21 -4.10
C GLY A 28 3.31 1.52 -4.76
N ALA A 29 2.87 1.43 -6.01
CA ALA A 29 2.54 2.60 -6.82
C ALA A 29 1.41 3.44 -6.23
N PHE A 30 0.36 2.82 -5.68
CA PHE A 30 -0.74 3.58 -5.08
C PHE A 30 -0.29 4.39 -3.85
N ALA A 31 0.59 3.83 -3.00
CA ALA A 31 1.19 4.59 -1.91
C ALA A 31 2.00 5.78 -2.41
N ARG A 32 2.78 5.60 -3.47
CA ARG A 32 3.56 6.69 -4.09
C ARG A 32 2.66 7.77 -4.67
N VAL A 33 1.55 7.40 -5.30
CA VAL A 33 0.54 8.35 -5.82
C VAL A 33 -0.06 9.18 -4.67
N ILE A 34 -0.37 8.57 -3.55
CA ILE A 34 -0.85 9.28 -2.35
C ILE A 34 0.17 10.34 -1.90
N HIS A 35 1.46 10.04 -2.00
CA HIS A 35 2.54 10.98 -1.68
C HIS A 35 2.86 11.98 -2.80
N GLY A 36 2.20 11.93 -3.94
CA GLY A 36 2.29 12.95 -4.99
C GLY A 36 3.32 12.67 -6.09
N THR A 37 3.66 11.40 -6.36
CA THR A 37 4.60 11.07 -7.45
C THR A 37 4.02 11.25 -8.86
N GLY A 38 2.70 11.37 -9.00
CA GLY A 38 2.03 11.56 -10.30
C GLY A 38 2.02 10.33 -11.21
N GLU A 39 2.30 9.15 -10.66
CA GLU A 39 2.21 7.89 -11.41
C GLU A 39 0.76 7.52 -11.71
N VAL A 40 0.58 6.66 -12.71
CA VAL A 40 -0.69 5.97 -12.96
C VAL A 40 -0.62 4.59 -12.32
N THR A 41 -1.67 4.18 -11.63
CA THR A 41 -1.79 2.87 -11.01
C THR A 41 -3.18 2.29 -11.26
N ASP A 42 -3.25 0.99 -11.47
CA ASP A 42 -4.47 0.21 -11.72
C ASP A 42 -4.70 -0.89 -10.68
N GLY A 43 -3.87 -0.92 -9.64
CA GLY A 43 -3.94 -1.90 -8.58
C GLY A 43 -3.52 -1.36 -7.22
N LEU A 44 -3.87 -2.09 -6.18
CA LEU A 44 -3.54 -1.82 -4.78
C LEU A 44 -2.58 -2.89 -4.25
N ASP A 45 -1.42 -2.47 -3.76
CA ASP A 45 -0.46 -3.33 -3.08
C ASP A 45 -0.49 -3.06 -1.58
N VAL A 46 -0.59 -4.10 -0.77
CA VAL A 46 -0.60 -3.98 0.68
C VAL A 46 0.31 -5.00 1.36
N THR A 47 0.87 -4.61 2.49
CA THR A 47 1.58 -5.50 3.40
C THR A 47 0.71 -5.72 4.64
N PRO A 48 0.06 -6.89 4.78
CA PRO A 48 -0.76 -7.20 5.94
C PRO A 48 0.09 -7.66 7.13
N SER A 49 -0.43 -7.47 8.34
CA SER A 49 0.06 -8.18 9.51
C SER A 49 -0.22 -9.68 9.36
N MET A 50 0.80 -10.51 9.58
CA MET A 50 0.73 -11.97 9.41
C MET A 50 0.29 -12.71 10.67
N ARG A 51 -0.23 -12.00 11.67
CA ARG A 51 -0.81 -12.62 12.87
C ARG A 51 -2.10 -13.36 12.50
N GLU A 52 -2.32 -14.52 13.11
CA GLU A 52 -3.44 -15.42 12.79
C GLU A 52 -4.81 -14.72 12.82
N GLU A 53 -5.04 -13.91 13.84
CA GLU A 53 -6.26 -13.14 13.97
C GLU A 53 -6.45 -12.16 12.80
N ASN A 54 -5.38 -11.50 12.37
CA ASN A 54 -5.42 -10.59 11.25
C ASN A 54 -5.64 -11.31 9.91
N LEU A 55 -5.05 -12.48 9.73
CA LEU A 55 -5.26 -13.31 8.53
C LEU A 55 -6.72 -13.75 8.42
N SER A 56 -7.38 -14.05 9.54
CA SER A 56 -8.82 -14.35 9.56
C SER A 56 -9.66 -13.14 9.16
N ARG A 57 -9.33 -11.95 9.64
CA ARG A 57 -9.98 -10.69 9.23
C ARG A 57 -9.75 -10.39 7.74
N LEU A 58 -8.53 -10.59 7.28
CA LEU A 58 -8.16 -10.41 5.88
C LEU A 58 -8.95 -11.36 4.97
N ALA A 59 -9.05 -12.64 5.32
CA ALA A 59 -9.84 -13.60 4.56
C ALA A 59 -11.31 -13.14 4.43
N ASN A 60 -11.91 -12.68 5.51
CA ASN A 60 -13.29 -12.17 5.48
C ASN A 60 -13.43 -10.89 4.64
N ALA A 61 -12.45 -10.00 4.67
CA ALA A 61 -12.44 -8.80 3.84
C ALA A 61 -12.31 -9.15 2.35
N LEU A 62 -11.48 -10.14 2.03
CA LEU A 62 -11.32 -10.62 0.66
C LEU A 62 -12.60 -11.27 0.14
N ASP A 63 -13.32 -12.04 0.95
CA ASP A 63 -14.61 -12.62 0.56
C ASP A 63 -15.61 -11.53 0.13
N ASP A 64 -15.59 -10.37 0.76
CA ASP A 64 -16.43 -9.23 0.39
C ASP A 64 -16.06 -8.63 -0.99
N LEU A 65 -14.88 -8.94 -1.51
CA LEU A 65 -14.34 -8.42 -2.78
C LEU A 65 -14.42 -9.43 -3.95
N ASP A 66 -15.00 -10.60 -3.73
CA ASP A 66 -15.06 -11.69 -4.74
C ASP A 66 -13.67 -12.00 -5.33
N PRO A 67 -12.72 -12.51 -4.53
CA PRO A 67 -11.34 -12.64 -4.93
C PRO A 67 -11.14 -13.85 -5.85
N ARG A 68 -10.31 -13.68 -6.87
CA ARG A 68 -9.81 -14.75 -7.73
C ARG A 68 -8.31 -14.61 -7.89
N ARG A 69 -7.59 -15.71 -7.76
CA ARG A 69 -6.15 -15.69 -8.03
C ARG A 69 -5.89 -15.47 -9.52
N THR A 70 -4.91 -14.64 -9.84
CA THR A 70 -4.51 -14.35 -11.23
C THR A 70 -3.93 -15.58 -11.95
N ASP A 71 -3.42 -16.57 -11.18
CA ASP A 71 -2.98 -17.87 -11.72
C ASP A 71 -4.13 -18.84 -12.03
N GLY A 72 -5.39 -18.42 -11.86
CA GLY A 72 -6.60 -19.19 -12.14
C GLY A 72 -7.00 -20.19 -11.05
N LYS A 73 -6.22 -20.28 -9.95
CA LYS A 73 -6.57 -21.13 -8.80
C LYS A 73 -7.57 -20.45 -7.90
N GLN A 74 -8.36 -21.25 -7.19
CA GLN A 74 -9.20 -20.72 -6.12
C GLN A 74 -8.34 -20.29 -4.94
N LEU A 75 -8.68 -19.16 -4.30
CA LEU A 75 -7.99 -18.67 -3.12
C LEU A 75 -8.38 -19.51 -1.90
N ASP A 76 -7.36 -20.08 -1.24
CA ASP A 76 -7.50 -20.74 0.05
C ASP A 76 -6.85 -19.87 1.17
N ARG A 77 -7.31 -20.03 2.42
CA ARG A 77 -6.72 -19.29 3.56
C ARG A 77 -5.23 -19.56 3.74
N VAL A 78 -4.77 -20.75 3.44
CA VAL A 78 -3.36 -21.14 3.44
C VAL A 78 -2.53 -20.29 2.49
N ASP A 79 -3.10 -19.93 1.34
CA ASP A 79 -2.42 -19.12 0.31
C ASP A 79 -2.09 -17.70 0.78
N LEU A 80 -2.78 -17.18 1.81
CA LEU A 80 -2.48 -15.87 2.40
C LEU A 80 -1.09 -15.80 3.03
N ARG A 81 -0.43 -16.94 3.23
CA ARG A 81 0.95 -17.03 3.73
C ARG A 81 1.99 -17.10 2.62
N ASP A 82 1.57 -17.12 1.36
CA ASP A 82 2.47 -17.09 0.23
C ASP A 82 3.27 -15.77 0.21
N PRO A 83 4.50 -15.76 -0.31
CA PRO A 83 5.33 -14.55 -0.39
C PRO A 83 4.68 -13.41 -1.17
N VAL A 84 3.89 -13.74 -2.18
CA VAL A 84 3.09 -12.79 -2.96
C VAL A 84 1.78 -13.47 -3.35
N VAL A 85 0.66 -12.79 -3.11
CA VAL A 85 -0.66 -13.23 -3.55
C VAL A 85 -1.26 -12.15 -4.44
N GLU A 86 -1.45 -12.49 -5.71
CA GLU A 86 -2.06 -11.60 -6.71
C GLU A 86 -3.51 -12.01 -6.94
N LEU A 87 -4.41 -11.07 -6.77
CA LEU A 87 -5.85 -11.28 -6.82
C LEU A 87 -6.51 -10.31 -7.79
N ASP A 88 -7.39 -10.84 -8.62
CA ASP A 88 -8.42 -10.07 -9.30
C ASP A 88 -9.64 -10.00 -8.40
N THR A 89 -10.15 -8.81 -8.15
CA THR A 89 -11.34 -8.57 -7.34
C THR A 89 -12.40 -7.82 -8.14
N ARG A 90 -13.63 -7.75 -7.62
CA ARG A 90 -14.66 -6.91 -8.23
C ARG A 90 -14.34 -5.40 -8.25
N ALA A 91 -13.31 -4.98 -7.52
CA ALA A 91 -12.85 -3.59 -7.43
C ALA A 91 -11.46 -3.37 -8.09
N GLY A 92 -10.94 -4.36 -8.81
CA GLY A 92 -9.66 -4.31 -9.49
C GLY A 92 -8.60 -5.25 -8.89
N GLU A 93 -7.36 -5.04 -9.27
CA GLU A 93 -6.24 -5.87 -8.83
C GLU A 93 -5.80 -5.52 -7.41
N LEU A 94 -5.62 -6.54 -6.59
CA LEU A 94 -5.09 -6.45 -5.23
C LEU A 94 -3.90 -7.40 -5.07
N LYS A 95 -2.78 -6.87 -4.61
CA LYS A 95 -1.58 -7.65 -4.34
C LYS A 95 -1.26 -7.63 -2.85
N LEU A 96 -1.07 -8.80 -2.27
CA LEU A 96 -0.64 -8.99 -0.89
C LEU A 96 0.84 -9.36 -0.90
N VAL A 97 1.67 -8.57 -0.25
CA VAL A 97 3.12 -8.80 -0.14
C VAL A 97 3.51 -8.72 1.33
N PRO A 98 3.54 -9.86 2.05
CA PRO A 98 3.83 -9.88 3.47
C PRO A 98 5.18 -9.31 3.84
N GLU A 99 6.21 -9.57 3.04
CA GLU A 99 7.57 -9.09 3.27
C GLU A 99 8.18 -8.56 1.96
N PRO A 100 7.84 -7.32 1.57
CA PRO A 100 8.38 -6.74 0.34
C PRO A 100 9.90 -6.53 0.42
N ALA A 101 10.58 -6.61 -0.72
CA ALA A 101 12.01 -6.37 -0.81
C ALA A 101 12.39 -5.04 -0.15
N GLY A 102 13.47 -5.03 0.63
CA GLY A 102 13.93 -3.86 1.36
C GLY A 102 13.15 -3.55 2.65
N SER A 103 12.26 -4.43 3.09
CA SER A 103 11.54 -4.31 4.35
C SER A 103 11.49 -5.63 5.12
N HIS A 104 11.12 -5.56 6.40
CA HIS A 104 10.85 -6.71 7.26
C HIS A 104 9.34 -6.86 7.54
N GLY A 105 8.51 -6.47 6.59
CA GLY A 105 7.07 -6.64 6.64
C GLY A 105 6.33 -5.59 7.45
N TYR A 106 5.10 -5.95 7.89
CA TYR A 106 4.16 -5.03 8.51
C TYR A 106 4.71 -4.29 9.74
N ASP A 107 5.34 -4.99 10.67
CA ASP A 107 5.83 -4.38 11.92
C ASP A 107 7.00 -3.41 11.67
N ASP A 108 7.76 -3.60 10.61
CA ASP A 108 8.78 -2.65 10.15
C ASP A 108 8.13 -1.40 9.55
N LEU A 109 7.29 -1.59 8.53
CA LEU A 109 6.69 -0.50 7.76
C LEU A 109 5.76 0.39 8.58
N ARG A 110 4.98 -0.18 9.51
CA ARG A 110 4.03 0.58 10.32
C ARG A 110 4.68 1.62 11.24
N ARG A 111 5.97 1.47 11.55
CA ARG A 111 6.70 2.41 12.43
C ARG A 111 6.78 3.81 11.86
N HIS A 112 6.89 3.93 10.54
CA HIS A 112 7.00 5.19 9.83
C HIS A 112 5.78 5.49 8.95
N ALA A 113 4.80 4.58 8.92
CA ALA A 113 3.58 4.78 8.16
C ALA A 113 2.73 5.90 8.76
N SER A 114 2.07 6.65 7.89
CA SER A 114 1.10 7.68 8.26
C SER A 114 -0.32 7.24 7.90
N ARG A 115 -1.30 7.72 8.67
CA ARG A 115 -2.72 7.57 8.32
C ARG A 115 -3.11 8.69 7.36
N GLU A 116 -3.36 8.32 6.11
CA GLU A 116 -3.68 9.28 5.06
C GLU A 116 -5.20 9.36 4.83
N PRO A 117 -5.83 10.52 5.07
CA PRO A 117 -7.26 10.69 4.80
C PRO A 117 -7.50 10.78 3.29
N LEU A 118 -8.14 9.77 2.72
CA LEU A 118 -8.45 9.71 1.29
C LEU A 118 -9.88 10.19 0.96
N GLY A 119 -10.62 10.64 1.96
CA GLY A 119 -12.03 10.95 1.84
C GLY A 119 -12.94 9.75 2.12
N ARG A 120 -14.25 9.98 2.18
CA ARG A 120 -15.28 8.94 2.44
C ARG A 120 -15.05 8.11 3.72
N GLY A 121 -14.37 8.68 4.73
CA GLY A 121 -14.04 7.96 5.95
C GLY A 121 -12.90 6.95 5.82
N ILE A 122 -12.23 6.88 4.69
CA ILE A 122 -11.11 5.97 4.43
C ILE A 122 -9.80 6.60 4.86
N ARG A 123 -9.11 5.95 5.79
CA ARG A 123 -7.85 6.42 6.39
C ARG A 123 -6.85 5.27 6.56
N PRO A 124 -6.28 4.72 5.47
CA PRO A 124 -5.33 3.63 5.57
C PRO A 124 -3.99 4.11 6.13
N GLN A 125 -3.25 3.19 6.72
CA GLN A 125 -1.83 3.38 6.95
C GLN A 125 -1.10 3.26 5.61
N VAL A 126 -0.28 4.25 5.28
CA VAL A 126 0.50 4.31 4.04
C VAL A 126 1.98 4.33 4.40
N ALA A 127 2.78 3.51 3.74
CA ALA A 127 4.23 3.48 3.95
C ALA A 127 4.83 4.87 3.71
N SER A 128 5.84 5.21 4.51
CA SER A 128 6.53 6.50 4.37
C SER A 128 7.24 6.61 3.01
N PRO A 129 7.45 7.83 2.49
CA PRO A 129 8.24 8.01 1.27
C PRO A 129 9.64 7.41 1.38
N GLY A 130 10.27 7.47 2.57
CA GLY A 130 11.57 6.86 2.82
C GLY A 130 11.55 5.33 2.71
N ASP A 131 10.55 4.68 3.28
CA ASP A 131 10.38 3.22 3.17
C ASP A 131 10.03 2.80 1.74
N LEU A 132 9.19 3.57 1.05
CA LEU A 132 8.88 3.33 -0.36
C LEU A 132 10.13 3.44 -1.25
N ALA A 133 10.99 4.43 -1.00
CA ALA A 133 12.26 4.57 -1.71
C ALA A 133 13.21 3.40 -1.43
N ARG A 134 13.29 2.96 -0.17
CA ARG A 134 14.08 1.80 0.25
C ARG A 134 13.62 0.51 -0.45
N MET A 135 12.32 0.25 -0.48
CA MET A 135 11.75 -0.91 -1.13
C MET A 135 11.98 -0.87 -2.65
N LEU A 136 11.78 0.28 -3.27
CA LEU A 136 11.98 0.45 -4.70
C LEU A 136 13.45 0.27 -5.10
N GLY A 137 14.37 0.83 -4.33
CA GLY A 137 15.82 0.65 -4.51
C GLY A 137 16.27 -0.79 -4.35
N ALA A 138 15.64 -1.55 -3.46
CA ALA A 138 15.95 -2.97 -3.25
C ALA A 138 15.56 -3.88 -4.43
N LEU A 139 14.69 -3.43 -5.33
CA LEU A 139 14.35 -4.16 -6.56
C LEU A 139 15.45 -4.10 -7.62
N GLU A 140 16.38 -3.14 -7.54
CA GLU A 140 17.51 -2.97 -8.47
C GLU A 140 17.11 -2.94 -9.95
N ARG A 141 15.94 -2.37 -10.25
CA ARG A 141 15.42 -2.28 -11.61
C ARG A 141 15.73 -0.91 -12.21
N GLU A 142 16.44 -0.87 -13.34
CA GLU A 142 16.77 0.38 -14.03
C GLU A 142 15.52 1.19 -14.40
N GLN A 143 14.44 0.54 -14.79
CA GLN A 143 13.16 1.16 -15.11
C GLN A 143 12.53 1.91 -13.94
N GLU A 144 12.92 1.63 -12.70
CA GLU A 144 12.40 2.28 -11.49
C GLU A 144 13.21 3.54 -11.09
N ILE A 145 14.33 3.82 -11.73
CA ILE A 145 15.17 4.98 -11.42
C ILE A 145 14.39 6.29 -11.50
N PRO A 146 13.56 6.57 -12.54
CA PRO A 146 12.79 7.81 -12.59
C PRO A 146 11.82 7.95 -11.41
N THR A 147 11.19 6.86 -11.01
CA THR A 147 10.27 6.83 -9.86
C THR A 147 11.00 7.07 -8.55
N LEU A 148 12.17 6.48 -8.38
CA LEU A 148 13.02 6.69 -7.20
C LEU A 148 13.47 8.16 -7.09
N LEU A 149 13.79 8.81 -8.18
CA LEU A 149 14.14 10.23 -8.21
C LEU A 149 12.95 11.12 -7.84
N ARG A 150 11.74 10.80 -8.28
CA ARG A 150 10.51 11.50 -7.87
C ARG A 150 10.26 11.37 -6.37
N LEU A 151 10.41 10.17 -5.79
CA LEU A 151 10.29 9.96 -4.36
C LEU A 151 11.31 10.76 -3.55
N ARG A 152 12.56 10.78 -3.98
CA ARG A 152 13.59 11.60 -3.34
C ARG A 152 13.22 13.07 -3.32
N ARG A 153 12.66 13.58 -4.41
CA ARG A 153 12.18 14.97 -4.49
C ARG A 153 11.03 15.24 -3.52
N VAL A 154 10.07 14.31 -3.38
CA VAL A 154 9.00 14.41 -2.38
C VAL A 154 9.57 14.50 -0.96
N ILE A 155 10.54 13.64 -0.63
CA ILE A 155 11.20 13.63 0.68
C ILE A 155 11.92 14.98 0.95
N GLU A 156 12.61 15.52 -0.03
CA GLU A 156 13.32 16.79 0.09
C GLU A 156 12.37 17.97 0.32
N LEU A 157 11.25 18.02 -0.40
CA LEU A 157 10.21 19.02 -0.23
C LEU A 157 9.59 18.96 1.17
N ASP A 158 9.27 17.77 1.64
CA ASP A 158 8.69 17.56 2.97
C ASP A 158 9.64 18.00 4.08
N ARG A 159 10.93 17.69 3.96
CA ARG A 159 11.97 18.16 4.88
C ARG A 159 12.15 19.68 4.83
N GLY A 160 12.05 20.30 3.66
CA GLY A 160 12.10 21.76 3.48
C GLY A 160 10.97 22.44 4.22
N LEU A 161 9.74 22.02 4.00
CA LEU A 161 8.54 22.54 4.68
C LEU A 161 8.63 22.38 6.21
N SER A 162 9.07 21.24 6.69
CA SER A 162 9.23 20.99 8.13
C SER A 162 10.24 21.93 8.78
N ARG A 163 11.33 22.27 8.11
CA ARG A 163 12.34 23.25 8.59
C ARG A 163 11.78 24.68 8.65
N GLU A 164 11.02 25.08 7.63
CA GLU A 164 10.40 26.43 7.60
C GLU A 164 9.36 26.60 8.70
N LEU A 165 8.49 25.61 8.90
CA LEU A 165 7.48 25.60 9.96
C LEU A 165 8.12 25.62 11.36
N SER A 166 9.27 24.98 11.55
CA SER A 166 10.01 24.99 12.80
C SER A 166 10.66 26.35 13.07
N ARG A 167 11.15 27.03 12.02
CA ARG A 167 11.71 28.38 12.12
C ARG A 167 10.64 29.43 12.42
N GLY A 168 9.45 29.34 11.81
CA GLY A 168 8.34 30.24 12.05
C GLY A 168 7.85 30.24 13.49
N ARG A 169 7.84 29.09 14.16
CA ARG A 169 7.46 28.98 15.59
C ARG A 169 8.49 29.59 16.57
N SER A 170 9.73 29.76 16.16
CA SER A 170 10.78 30.35 17.02
C SER A 170 10.76 31.87 17.02
N ILE A 171 10.00 32.54 16.15
CA ILE A 171 9.92 34.00 16.01
C ILE A 171 8.76 34.60 16.84
N GLU A 172 7.80 33.77 17.29
CA GLU A 172 6.64 34.20 18.08
C GLU A 172 6.79 34.01 19.61
N ARG A 173 8.01 33.93 20.12
CA ARG A 173 8.29 33.90 21.57
C ARG A 173 9.11 35.11 22.03
#